data_2f9797ff2273f3c00493fe5261ec34e2
#
_entry.id   2f9797ff2273f3c00493fe5261ec34e2
#
_cell.length_a   1.000
_cell.length_b   1.000
_cell.length_c   1.000
_cell.angle_alpha   90.00
_cell.angle_beta   90.00
_cell.angle_gamma   90.00
#
_symmetry.space_group_name_H-M   'P 1'
#
loop_
_entity.id
_entity.type
_entity.pdbx_description
1 polymer ?
#
loop_
_entity_poly.entity_id
_entity_poly.type
_entity_poly.pdbx_seq_one_letter_code
_entity_poly.pdbx_strand_id
1 'polypeptide(L)'
;MSRILVVYFSLSGNTEKMAQYISEGIRFSGNEATMRKTSDIKKSEELQGYDGYIFGSPTYYLDVAEPMKTFLFMAKKAGLDGKKAGAFGSYTHDGKAPDTVLETMQYVFNMDPFNLGALRMLDRTLETTDGMRACQDYGRVFAESLK
;
A
#
# COMPACT_ATOMS: atom_id res chain seq x y z
N MET A 1 12.31 -5.03 -15.56
CA MET A 1 12.11 -4.38 -14.24
C MET A 1 10.65 -3.94 -14.12
N SER A 2 10.04 -4.26 -13.00
CA SER A 2 8.65 -3.86 -12.74
C SER A 2 8.61 -2.49 -12.05
N ARG A 3 7.51 -1.78 -12.28
CA ARG A 3 7.24 -0.47 -11.69
C ARG A 3 6.08 -0.58 -10.72
N ILE A 4 6.28 -0.20 -9.47
CA ILE A 4 5.27 -0.34 -8.42
C ILE A 4 4.98 1.03 -7.84
N LEU A 5 3.69 1.36 -7.74
CA LEU A 5 3.23 2.60 -7.13
C LEU A 5 2.77 2.35 -5.70
N VAL A 6 3.37 3.07 -4.76
CA VAL A 6 3.00 3.02 -3.34
C VAL A 6 2.29 4.33 -3.01
N VAL A 7 0.99 4.24 -2.73
CA VAL A 7 0.17 5.42 -2.37
C VAL A 7 -0.27 5.28 -0.92
N TYR A 8 -0.12 6.34 -0.15
CA TYR A 8 -0.42 6.26 1.27
C TYR A 8 -1.01 7.57 1.81
N PHE A 9 -1.75 7.43 2.91
CA PHE A 9 -2.09 8.53 3.79
C PHE A 9 -1.46 8.27 5.16
N SER A 10 -0.88 9.29 5.77
CA SER A 10 -0.28 9.18 7.10
C SER A 10 -0.52 10.47 7.87
N LEU A 11 -1.00 10.36 9.10
CA LEU A 11 -1.19 11.50 9.97
C LEU A 11 -0.01 11.67 10.93
N SER A 12 0.35 10.58 11.62
CA SER A 12 1.41 10.60 12.64
C SER A 12 2.81 10.32 12.09
N GLY A 13 2.90 9.88 10.83
CA GLY A 13 4.17 9.50 10.20
C GLY A 13 4.46 8.01 10.22
N ASN A 14 3.68 7.19 10.93
CA ASN A 14 3.94 5.75 11.02
C ASN A 14 3.65 5.04 9.70
N THR A 15 2.48 5.30 9.10
CA THR A 15 2.16 4.69 7.80
C THR A 15 3.11 5.17 6.72
N GLU A 16 3.56 6.42 6.78
CA GLU A 16 4.58 6.94 5.85
C GLU A 16 5.90 6.18 6.01
N LYS A 17 6.32 5.92 7.24
CA LYS A 17 7.53 5.15 7.49
C LYS A 17 7.42 3.74 6.91
N MET A 18 6.26 3.10 7.06
CA MET A 18 6.01 1.80 6.42
C MET A 18 6.15 1.90 4.91
N ALA A 19 5.58 2.94 4.30
CA ALA A 19 5.68 3.16 2.85
C ALA A 19 7.14 3.28 2.41
N GLN A 20 7.96 3.99 3.18
CA GLN A 20 9.39 4.15 2.90
C GLN A 20 10.10 2.79 2.93
N TYR A 21 9.88 2.00 3.97
CA TYR A 21 10.53 0.69 4.11
C TYR A 21 10.07 -0.30 3.04
N ILE A 22 8.76 -0.30 2.72
CA ILE A 22 8.23 -1.14 1.65
C ILE A 22 8.89 -0.77 0.31
N SER A 23 9.02 0.53 0.05
CA SER A 23 9.66 1.03 -1.18
C SER A 23 11.13 0.63 -1.25
N GLU A 24 11.83 0.66 -0.11
CA GLU A 24 13.22 0.19 -0.04
C GLU A 24 13.31 -1.28 -0.42
N GLY A 25 12.41 -2.11 0.12
CA GLY A 25 12.38 -3.54 -0.21
C GLY A 25 12.13 -3.80 -1.69
N ILE A 26 11.25 -3.02 -2.31
CA ILE A 26 11.01 -3.10 -3.74
C ILE A 26 12.31 -2.83 -4.51
N ARG A 27 13.03 -1.79 -4.11
CA ARG A 27 14.30 -1.43 -4.76
C ARG A 27 15.38 -2.47 -4.53
N PHE A 28 15.41 -3.11 -3.36
CA PHE A 28 16.36 -4.20 -3.08
C PHE A 28 16.20 -5.36 -4.07
N SER A 29 15.00 -5.58 -4.60
CA SER A 29 14.75 -6.64 -5.59
C SER A 29 15.12 -6.22 -7.01
N GLY A 30 15.62 -5.00 -7.21
CA GLY A 30 15.98 -4.49 -8.53
C GLY A 30 14.81 -3.89 -9.29
N ASN A 31 13.71 -3.59 -8.62
CA ASN A 31 12.51 -3.00 -9.23
C ASN A 31 12.36 -1.53 -8.85
N GLU A 32 11.44 -0.85 -9.53
CA GLU A 32 11.19 0.57 -9.34
C GLU A 32 10.03 0.80 -8.36
N ALA A 33 10.23 1.68 -7.39
CA ALA A 33 9.16 2.08 -6.47
C ALA A 33 8.96 3.59 -6.55
N THR A 34 7.72 4.00 -6.72
CA THR A 34 7.32 5.39 -6.69
C THR A 34 6.38 5.59 -5.50
N MET A 35 6.71 6.50 -4.61
CA MET A 35 5.88 6.84 -3.45
C MET A 35 5.10 8.10 -3.71
N ARG A 36 3.80 8.08 -3.46
CA ARG A 36 2.94 9.25 -3.56
C ARG A 36 1.99 9.31 -2.37
N LYS A 37 1.76 10.51 -1.84
CA LYS A 37 0.68 10.72 -0.87
C LYS A 37 -0.65 10.75 -1.62
N THR A 38 -1.74 10.37 -0.93
CA THR A 38 -3.08 10.49 -1.53
C THR A 38 -3.34 11.91 -2.04
N SER A 39 -2.88 12.93 -1.30
CA SER A 39 -3.07 14.33 -1.67
C SER A 39 -2.29 14.76 -2.90
N ASP A 40 -1.27 14.02 -3.31
CA ASP A 40 -0.45 14.35 -4.47
C ASP A 40 -1.07 13.88 -5.79
N ILE A 41 -2.06 12.99 -5.71
CA ILE A 41 -2.69 12.41 -6.89
C ILE A 41 -4.01 13.14 -7.12
N LYS A 42 -4.11 13.86 -8.23
CA LYS A 42 -5.26 14.69 -8.53
C LYS A 42 -6.23 14.08 -9.54
N LYS A 43 -5.74 13.17 -10.38
CA LYS A 43 -6.52 12.55 -11.45
C LYS A 43 -6.25 11.05 -11.50
N SER A 44 -7.27 10.28 -11.87
CA SER A 44 -7.13 8.82 -12.00
C SER A 44 -6.09 8.42 -13.04
N GLU A 45 -5.87 9.23 -14.06
CA GLU A 45 -4.88 8.96 -15.11
C GLU A 45 -3.46 8.88 -14.56
N GLU A 46 -3.18 9.56 -13.44
CA GLU A 46 -1.86 9.51 -12.81
C GLU A 46 -1.53 8.13 -12.24
N LEU A 47 -2.54 7.25 -12.13
CA LEU A 47 -2.35 5.88 -11.64
C LEU A 47 -1.99 4.91 -12.74
N GLN A 48 -1.95 5.34 -13.99
CA GLN A 48 -1.64 4.46 -15.12
C GLN A 48 -0.14 4.20 -15.25
N GLY A 49 0.21 3.06 -15.84
CA GLY A 49 1.59 2.77 -16.23
C GLY A 49 2.41 2.02 -15.20
N TYR A 50 1.79 1.45 -14.17
CA TYR A 50 2.47 0.64 -13.17
C TYR A 50 2.08 -0.82 -13.32
N ASP A 51 2.96 -1.71 -12.84
CA ASP A 51 2.73 -3.16 -12.88
C ASP A 51 2.06 -3.65 -11.61
N GLY A 52 2.26 -2.95 -10.50
CA GLY A 52 1.64 -3.27 -9.23
C GLY A 52 1.35 -2.03 -8.41
N TYR A 53 0.42 -2.15 -7.48
CA TYR A 53 -0.07 -1.05 -6.67
C TYR A 53 -0.16 -1.49 -5.23
N ILE A 54 0.42 -0.69 -4.32
CA ILE A 54 0.35 -0.94 -2.87
C ILE A 54 -0.19 0.31 -2.21
N PHE A 55 -1.36 0.21 -1.56
CA PHE A 55 -2.02 1.34 -0.93
C PHE A 55 -1.98 1.22 0.59
N GLY A 56 -1.69 2.32 1.28
CA GLY A 56 -1.52 2.33 2.72
C GLY A 56 -2.38 3.33 3.46
N SER A 57 -2.98 2.88 4.57
CA SER A 57 -3.81 3.71 5.43
C SER A 57 -3.72 3.23 6.88
N PRO A 58 -3.62 4.16 7.84
CA PRO A 58 -3.80 3.79 9.24
C PRO A 58 -5.27 3.46 9.50
N THR A 59 -5.53 2.79 10.62
CA THR A 59 -6.89 2.49 11.07
C THR A 59 -7.31 3.53 12.10
N TYR A 60 -8.42 4.24 11.82
CA TYR A 60 -9.03 5.18 12.75
C TYR A 60 -10.46 4.78 13.01
N TYR A 61 -10.84 4.65 14.29
CA TYR A 61 -12.21 4.26 14.67
C TYR A 61 -12.65 3.00 13.93
N LEU A 62 -11.76 2.00 13.86
CA LEU A 62 -12.00 0.70 13.22
C LEU A 62 -12.18 0.78 11.71
N ASP A 63 -11.76 1.87 11.08
CA ASP A 63 -12.02 2.11 9.66
C ASP A 63 -10.81 2.68 8.93
N VAL A 64 -10.90 2.66 7.61
CA VAL A 64 -9.94 3.31 6.71
C VAL A 64 -10.02 4.82 6.90
N ALA A 65 -8.87 5.50 6.87
CA ALA A 65 -8.85 6.96 7.00
C ALA A 65 -9.56 7.64 5.83
N GLU A 66 -10.27 8.73 6.10
CA GLU A 66 -11.05 9.45 5.09
C GLU A 66 -10.26 9.84 3.83
N PRO A 67 -9.02 10.38 3.94
CA PRO A 67 -8.27 10.70 2.71
C PRO A 67 -8.00 9.48 1.84
N MET A 68 -7.81 8.30 2.44
CA MET A 68 -7.65 7.07 1.65
C MET A 68 -8.98 6.67 1.01
N LYS A 69 -10.10 6.82 1.70
CA LYS A 69 -11.42 6.54 1.12
C LYS A 69 -11.67 7.42 -0.10
N THR A 70 -11.42 8.70 0.01
CA THR A 70 -11.57 9.65 -1.09
C THR A 70 -10.69 9.25 -2.28
N PHE A 71 -9.44 8.87 -1.99
CA PHE A 71 -8.52 8.39 -3.02
C PHE A 71 -9.06 7.13 -3.70
N LEU A 72 -9.61 6.18 -2.95
CA LEU A 72 -10.13 4.93 -3.51
C LEU A 72 -11.30 5.17 -4.47
N PHE A 73 -12.17 6.14 -4.16
CA PHE A 73 -13.24 6.51 -5.08
C PHE A 73 -12.70 7.00 -6.42
N MET A 74 -11.65 7.78 -6.39
CA MET A 74 -10.99 8.25 -7.61
C MET A 74 -10.27 7.12 -8.34
N ALA A 75 -9.58 6.26 -7.58
CA ALA A 75 -8.79 5.17 -8.15
C ALA A 75 -9.63 4.17 -8.94
N LYS A 76 -10.90 4.00 -8.58
CA LYS A 76 -11.81 3.11 -9.30
C LYS A 76 -11.88 3.46 -10.79
N LYS A 77 -11.74 4.73 -11.13
CA LYS A 77 -11.83 5.21 -12.51
C LYS A 77 -10.57 4.92 -13.33
N ALA A 78 -9.50 4.48 -12.69
CA ALA A 78 -8.23 4.26 -13.39
C ALA A 78 -8.17 2.98 -14.20
N GLY A 79 -9.09 2.03 -13.96
CA GLY A 79 -9.10 0.77 -14.72
C GLY A 79 -7.91 -0.11 -14.38
N LEU A 80 -7.73 -0.44 -13.10
CA LEU A 80 -6.59 -1.21 -12.62
C LEU A 80 -6.84 -2.73 -12.66
N ASP A 81 -7.84 -3.17 -13.41
CA ASP A 81 -8.23 -4.59 -13.50
C ASP A 81 -7.03 -5.47 -13.79
N GLY A 82 -6.91 -6.57 -13.04
CA GLY A 82 -5.86 -7.57 -13.23
C GLY A 82 -4.48 -7.20 -12.74
N LYS A 83 -4.25 -5.95 -12.32
CA LYS A 83 -2.96 -5.54 -11.77
C LYS A 83 -2.80 -6.08 -10.35
N LYS A 84 -1.55 -6.36 -9.94
CA LYS A 84 -1.28 -6.87 -8.60
C LYS A 84 -1.56 -5.80 -7.55
N ALA A 85 -2.26 -6.19 -6.47
CA ALA A 85 -2.67 -5.31 -5.40
C ALA A 85 -2.06 -5.72 -4.07
N GLY A 86 -1.54 -4.76 -3.31
CA GLY A 86 -1.13 -4.93 -1.93
C GLY A 86 -1.67 -3.80 -1.09
N ALA A 87 -1.61 -3.95 0.21
CA ALA A 87 -2.07 -2.92 1.14
C ALA A 87 -1.31 -3.02 2.46
N PHE A 88 -1.24 -1.91 3.17
CA PHE A 88 -0.53 -1.86 4.45
C PHE A 88 -1.09 -0.76 5.34
N GLY A 89 -0.71 -0.79 6.59
CA GLY A 89 -1.05 0.28 7.50
C GLY A 89 -0.59 0.02 8.92
N SER A 90 -0.36 1.11 9.65
CA SER A 90 -0.04 1.07 11.08
C SER A 90 -1.31 1.18 11.90
N TYR A 91 -1.25 0.69 13.15
CA TYR A 91 -2.39 0.78 14.06
C TYR A 91 -1.90 0.80 15.51
N THR A 92 -2.76 1.31 16.41
CA THR A 92 -2.51 1.27 17.85
C THR A 92 -3.33 0.17 18.52
N HIS A 93 -4.62 0.05 18.18
CA HIS A 93 -5.53 -0.91 18.81
C HIS A 93 -6.13 -1.90 17.82
N ASP A 94 -6.50 -1.48 16.62
CA ASP A 94 -7.15 -2.32 15.62
C ASP A 94 -6.57 -2.02 14.25
N GLY A 95 -6.17 -3.06 13.53
CA GLY A 95 -5.49 -2.95 12.25
C GLY A 95 -6.32 -3.40 11.06
N LYS A 96 -7.62 -3.16 11.03
CA LYS A 96 -8.50 -3.63 9.95
C LYS A 96 -8.39 -2.84 8.65
N ALA A 97 -7.94 -1.58 8.69
CA ALA A 97 -7.93 -0.74 7.49
C ALA A 97 -7.19 -1.37 6.30
N PRO A 98 -5.97 -1.93 6.46
CA PRO A 98 -5.29 -2.53 5.32
C PRO A 98 -6.06 -3.67 4.67
N ASP A 99 -6.72 -4.51 5.46
CA ASP A 99 -7.54 -5.60 4.91
C ASP A 99 -8.72 -5.04 4.11
N THR A 100 -9.37 -3.99 4.61
CA THR A 100 -10.48 -3.34 3.91
C THR A 100 -10.01 -2.71 2.60
N VAL A 101 -8.85 -2.07 2.60
CA VAL A 101 -8.25 -1.50 1.39
C VAL A 101 -7.98 -2.61 0.37
N LEU A 102 -7.36 -3.71 0.79
CA LEU A 102 -7.04 -4.81 -0.11
C LEU A 102 -8.30 -5.46 -0.68
N GLU A 103 -9.33 -5.65 0.14
CA GLU A 103 -10.61 -6.18 -0.32
C GLU A 103 -11.27 -5.26 -1.35
N THR A 104 -11.17 -3.95 -1.15
CA THR A 104 -11.68 -2.97 -2.12
C THR A 104 -10.94 -3.11 -3.46
N MET A 105 -9.62 -3.23 -3.40
CA MET A 105 -8.82 -3.41 -4.61
C MET A 105 -9.20 -4.71 -5.33
N GLN A 106 -9.41 -5.77 -4.58
CA GLN A 106 -9.74 -7.07 -5.16
C GLN A 106 -11.16 -7.11 -5.73
N TYR A 107 -12.16 -6.72 -4.94
CA TYR A 107 -13.56 -6.94 -5.29
C TYR A 107 -14.20 -5.77 -6.02
N VAL A 108 -13.74 -4.55 -5.80
CA VAL A 108 -14.29 -3.37 -6.47
C VAL A 108 -13.48 -3.02 -7.73
N PHE A 109 -12.16 -3.12 -7.65
CA PHE A 109 -11.27 -2.76 -8.77
C PHE A 109 -10.88 -3.97 -9.63
N ASN A 110 -11.27 -5.18 -9.24
CA ASN A 110 -10.96 -6.43 -9.95
C ASN A 110 -9.46 -6.66 -10.11
N MET A 111 -8.69 -6.27 -9.10
CA MET A 111 -7.25 -6.48 -9.08
C MET A 111 -6.91 -7.87 -8.55
N ASP A 112 -5.68 -8.29 -8.80
CA ASP A 112 -5.15 -9.57 -8.32
C ASP A 112 -4.48 -9.35 -6.96
N PRO A 113 -5.06 -9.82 -5.85
CA PRO A 113 -4.50 -9.54 -4.53
C PRO A 113 -3.20 -10.31 -4.31
N PHE A 114 -2.26 -9.65 -3.63
CA PHE A 114 -1.00 -10.27 -3.23
C PHE A 114 -1.30 -11.46 -2.30
N ASN A 115 -0.66 -12.61 -2.55
CA ASN A 115 -0.95 -13.83 -1.81
C ASN A 115 -0.58 -13.76 -0.31
N LEU A 116 0.31 -12.87 0.09
CA LEU A 116 0.62 -12.65 1.50
C LEU A 116 -0.39 -11.74 2.19
N GLY A 117 -1.37 -11.21 1.44
CA GLY A 117 -2.39 -10.34 1.99
C GLY A 117 -1.89 -8.94 2.28
N ALA A 118 -2.53 -8.26 3.23
CA ALA A 118 -2.15 -6.92 3.66
C ALA A 118 -1.17 -6.99 4.84
N LEU A 119 -0.30 -5.99 4.93
CA LEU A 119 0.64 -5.87 6.04
C LEU A 119 0.08 -4.91 7.09
N ARG A 120 -0.21 -5.45 8.27
CA ARG A 120 -0.66 -4.67 9.42
C ARG A 120 0.45 -4.65 10.46
N MET A 121 0.70 -3.48 11.05
CA MET A 121 1.79 -3.36 12.01
C MET A 121 1.42 -2.43 13.16
N LEU A 122 1.64 -2.88 14.38
CA LEU A 122 1.53 -2.03 15.56
C LEU A 122 2.53 -0.89 15.47
N ASP A 123 2.10 0.31 15.87
CA ASP A 123 2.96 1.50 15.82
C ASP A 123 4.30 1.28 16.52
N ARG A 124 4.27 0.65 17.70
CA ARG A 124 5.50 0.40 18.46
C ARG A 124 6.43 -0.60 17.81
N THR A 125 5.88 -1.59 17.08
CA THR A 125 6.70 -2.60 16.37
C THR A 125 7.48 -1.96 15.26
N LEU A 126 6.94 -0.93 14.64
CA LEU A 126 7.59 -0.23 13.53
C LEU A 126 8.91 0.41 13.94
N GLU A 127 9.08 0.73 15.21
CA GLU A 127 10.31 1.34 15.71
C GLU A 127 11.43 0.32 15.91
N THR A 128 11.16 -0.96 15.72
CA THR A 128 12.14 -2.03 15.88
C THR A 128 12.76 -2.40 14.54
N THR A 129 13.93 -3.03 14.58
CA THR A 129 14.60 -3.57 13.39
C THR A 129 13.72 -4.62 12.71
N ASP A 130 13.04 -5.46 13.50
CA ASP A 130 12.14 -6.48 12.95
C ASP A 130 10.97 -5.85 12.20
N GLY A 131 10.42 -4.75 12.72
CA GLY A 131 9.34 -4.03 12.03
C GLY A 131 9.81 -3.45 10.70
N MET A 132 10.98 -2.84 10.68
CA MET A 132 11.58 -2.35 9.45
C MET A 132 11.76 -3.47 8.43
N ARG A 133 12.33 -4.59 8.85
CA ARG A 133 12.58 -5.73 7.96
C ARG A 133 11.29 -6.33 7.42
N ALA A 134 10.25 -6.42 8.24
CA ALA A 134 8.97 -6.95 7.80
C ALA A 134 8.41 -6.10 6.65
N CYS A 135 8.51 -4.78 6.75
CA CYS A 135 8.07 -3.87 5.68
C CYS A 135 8.94 -4.04 4.42
N GLN A 136 10.25 -4.10 4.59
CA GLN A 136 11.17 -4.30 3.46
C GLN A 136 10.90 -5.63 2.77
N ASP A 137 10.69 -6.70 3.54
CA ASP A 137 10.40 -8.03 2.99
C ASP A 137 9.07 -8.03 2.25
N TYR A 138 8.06 -7.34 2.77
CA TYR A 138 6.78 -7.24 2.10
C TYR A 138 6.94 -6.62 0.70
N GLY A 139 7.67 -5.51 0.62
CA GLY A 139 7.92 -4.85 -0.67
C GLY A 139 8.74 -5.72 -1.63
N ARG A 140 9.78 -6.36 -1.13
CA ARG A 140 10.65 -7.21 -1.93
C ARG A 140 9.87 -8.40 -2.51
N VAL A 141 9.12 -9.11 -1.67
CA VAL A 141 8.37 -10.30 -2.10
C VAL A 141 7.24 -9.89 -3.05
N PHE A 142 6.58 -8.77 -2.77
CA PHE A 142 5.56 -8.23 -3.69
C PHE A 142 6.14 -8.00 -5.08
N ALA A 143 7.28 -7.31 -5.16
CA ALA A 143 7.92 -7.02 -6.44
C ALA A 143 8.35 -8.29 -7.17
N GLU A 144 8.89 -9.25 -6.43
CA GLU A 144 9.31 -10.54 -7.00
C GLU A 144 8.12 -11.33 -7.56
N SER A 145 6.93 -11.15 -7.00
CA SER A 145 5.72 -11.86 -7.45
C SER A 145 5.19 -11.36 -8.80
N LEU A 146 5.72 -10.25 -9.30
CA LEU A 146 5.29 -9.67 -10.57
C LEU A 146 5.99 -10.28 -11.80
N LYS A 147 6.84 -11.22 -11.60
CA LYS A 147 7.58 -11.86 -12.67
C LYS A 147 6.82 -13.01 -13.30
#